data_faba23cd4e82375f72378352ebfe6405
#
_entry.id   faba23cd4e82375f72378352ebfe6405
#
_cell.length_a   1.000
_cell.length_b   1.000
_cell.length_c   1.000
_cell.angle_alpha   90.00
_cell.angle_beta   90.00
_cell.angle_gamma   90.00
#
_symmetry.space_group_name_H-M   'P 1'
#
loop_
_entity.id
_entity.type
_entity.pdbx_description
1 polymer ?
#
loop_
_entity_poly.entity_id
_entity_poly.type
_entity_poly.pdbx_seq_one_letter_code
_entity_poly.pdbx_strand_id
1 'polypeptide(L)'
;MNPYTPFPPSGAPPYIIAHRGLSGKAPENTLASFRKALATPGVDMIEVDVRISSDGRVIVLHDRSLQRTSTGNGSARNFTLAEIQSYDAGSWFHPSFSEERIPLLRDVLQLARGKCWVNIELKGDFLRRETGTLVTRTMETVEECAMREHVLYSSFTHDLLAQVRSLNPKATTGVIYNVYRDLGRSPSKLAQRVGASVFVCAKHELRRMMVRDAHQHQLSLYVYTLNAVQEVKKMLDFGINGVISDAADEIVGFVKGTV
;
A
#
# COMPACT_ATOMS: atom_id res chain seq x y z
N MET A 1 -24.61 -12.30 -8.87
CA MET A 1 -23.91 -12.11 -7.56
C MET A 1 -22.46 -11.81 -7.85
N ASN A 2 -21.93 -10.70 -7.36
CA ASN A 2 -20.52 -10.37 -7.52
C ASN A 2 -19.71 -11.44 -6.76
N PRO A 3 -18.81 -12.20 -7.42
CA PRO A 3 -18.06 -13.26 -6.76
C PRO A 3 -16.97 -12.74 -5.79
N TYR A 4 -16.88 -11.43 -5.63
CA TYR A 4 -15.86 -10.78 -4.81
C TYR A 4 -16.42 -10.48 -3.43
N THR A 5 -15.82 -11.09 -2.41
CA THR A 5 -16.03 -10.66 -1.02
C THR A 5 -15.70 -9.18 -0.90
N PRO A 6 -16.57 -8.36 -0.28
CA PRO A 6 -16.26 -6.96 -0.08
C PRO A 6 -14.98 -6.82 0.73
N PHE A 7 -14.08 -5.98 0.27
CA PHE A 7 -12.80 -5.71 0.88
C PHE A 7 -12.85 -4.43 1.72
N PRO A 8 -12.35 -4.45 2.94
CA PRO A 8 -12.02 -5.60 3.79
C PRO A 8 -13.30 -6.26 4.33
N PRO A 9 -13.27 -7.57 4.64
CA PRO A 9 -14.50 -8.31 5.01
C PRO A 9 -15.07 -7.95 6.38
N SER A 10 -14.35 -7.22 7.21
CA SER A 10 -14.80 -6.80 8.54
C SER A 10 -14.79 -5.29 8.69
N GLY A 11 -15.90 -4.73 9.16
CA GLY A 11 -16.08 -3.31 9.41
C GLY A 11 -16.76 -2.56 8.26
N ALA A 12 -17.32 -1.39 8.60
CA ALA A 12 -17.92 -0.47 7.64
C ALA A 12 -16.91 0.61 7.22
N PRO A 13 -16.96 1.10 5.96
CA PRO A 13 -16.16 2.25 5.56
C PRO A 13 -16.56 3.50 6.36
N PRO A 14 -15.68 4.51 6.45
CA PRO A 14 -14.39 4.57 5.77
C PRO A 14 -13.29 3.80 6.50
N TYR A 15 -12.45 3.11 5.71
CA TYR A 15 -11.27 2.41 6.22
C TYR A 15 -10.10 3.37 6.39
N ILE A 16 -9.38 3.24 7.49
CA ILE A 16 -8.20 4.04 7.78
C ILE A 16 -6.95 3.21 7.49
N ILE A 17 -6.16 3.68 6.53
CA ILE A 17 -4.97 3.01 6.02
C ILE A 17 -3.74 3.83 6.40
N ALA A 18 -2.85 3.26 7.20
CA ALA A 18 -1.60 3.91 7.60
C ALA A 18 -0.57 3.77 6.46
N HIS A 19 -0.29 4.89 5.77
CA HIS A 19 0.59 5.00 4.62
C HIS A 19 2.05 4.77 5.00
N ARG A 20 2.65 3.66 4.52
CA ARG A 20 4.01 3.23 4.88
C ARG A 20 4.20 3.05 6.39
N GLY A 21 3.15 2.58 7.07
CA GLY A 21 3.03 2.61 8.53
C GLY A 21 2.55 3.98 9.05
N LEU A 22 2.83 4.29 10.31
CA LEU A 22 2.56 5.62 10.88
C LEU A 22 3.71 6.58 10.53
N SER A 23 3.85 6.90 9.25
CA SER A 23 5.01 7.58 8.67
C SER A 23 5.16 9.05 9.10
N GLY A 24 4.10 9.67 9.62
CA GLY A 24 4.18 10.98 10.26
C GLY A 24 4.90 10.97 11.62
N LYS A 25 5.10 9.80 12.25
CA LYS A 25 5.68 9.66 13.61
C LYS A 25 6.83 8.65 13.72
N ALA A 26 7.21 8.03 12.61
CA ALA A 26 8.36 7.15 12.51
C ALA A 26 8.82 7.07 11.04
N PRO A 27 10.07 6.67 10.76
CA PRO A 27 10.55 6.60 9.39
C PRO A 27 9.71 5.64 8.53
N GLU A 28 9.25 6.12 7.38
CA GLU A 28 8.38 5.37 6.47
C GLU A 28 8.95 3.99 6.14
N ASN A 29 8.07 3.01 5.95
CA ASN A 29 8.44 1.65 5.51
C ASN A 29 9.45 0.94 6.45
N THR A 30 9.52 1.31 7.74
CA THR A 30 10.32 0.62 8.75
C THR A 30 9.43 -0.17 9.73
N LEU A 31 10.05 -1.11 10.46
CA LEU A 31 9.31 -1.85 11.49
C LEU A 31 8.80 -0.93 12.60
N ALA A 32 9.50 0.16 12.91
CA ALA A 32 9.05 1.16 13.88
C ALA A 32 7.73 1.82 13.45
N SER A 33 7.61 2.25 12.18
CA SER A 33 6.39 2.87 11.67
C SER A 33 5.21 1.88 11.67
N PHE A 34 5.45 0.63 11.29
CA PHE A 34 4.42 -0.41 11.30
C PHE A 34 3.98 -0.77 12.71
N ARG A 35 4.91 -0.92 13.67
CA ARG A 35 4.54 -1.16 15.08
C ARG A 35 3.67 -0.04 15.64
N LYS A 36 3.99 1.23 15.34
CA LYS A 36 3.17 2.37 15.76
C LYS A 36 1.77 2.33 15.12
N ALA A 37 1.67 2.06 13.83
CA ALA A 37 0.38 1.93 13.15
C ALA A 37 -0.47 0.80 13.76
N LEU A 38 0.12 -0.37 13.99
CA LEU A 38 -0.55 -1.54 14.58
C LEU A 38 -0.93 -1.35 16.06
N ALA A 39 -0.27 -0.43 16.76
CA ALA A 39 -0.63 -0.06 18.13
C ALA A 39 -1.71 1.04 18.20
N THR A 40 -2.11 1.61 17.06
CA THR A 40 -3.15 2.64 16.97
C THR A 40 -4.52 1.97 16.80
N PRO A 41 -5.41 2.00 17.82
CA PRO A 41 -6.76 1.43 17.69
C PRO A 41 -7.53 2.14 16.58
N GLY A 42 -8.22 1.36 15.73
CA GLY A 42 -9.03 1.91 14.65
C GLY A 42 -8.31 2.07 13.30
N VAL A 43 -7.00 1.80 13.23
CA VAL A 43 -6.32 1.58 11.95
C VAL A 43 -6.77 0.22 11.40
N ASP A 44 -7.38 0.23 10.21
CA ASP A 44 -7.93 -0.97 9.58
C ASP A 44 -6.89 -1.71 8.74
N MET A 45 -5.90 -0.98 8.23
CA MET A 45 -4.91 -1.49 7.29
C MET A 45 -3.60 -0.70 7.36
N ILE A 46 -2.49 -1.37 7.18
CA ILE A 46 -1.21 -0.71 6.86
C ILE A 46 -0.94 -0.81 5.35
N GLU A 47 -0.34 0.22 4.80
CA GLU A 47 0.14 0.21 3.41
C GLU A 47 1.66 0.09 3.41
N VAL A 48 2.20 -0.70 2.46
CA VAL A 48 3.63 -1.00 2.33
C VAL A 48 4.04 -1.01 0.87
N ASP A 49 5.20 -0.43 0.56
CA ASP A 49 5.79 -0.44 -0.78
C ASP A 49 6.80 -1.59 -0.92
N VAL A 50 6.69 -2.41 -1.95
CA VAL A 50 7.62 -3.54 -2.13
C VAL A 50 8.44 -3.45 -3.40
N ARG A 51 9.71 -3.82 -3.25
CA ARG A 51 10.71 -3.99 -4.33
C ARG A 51 11.46 -5.29 -4.17
N ILE A 52 12.34 -5.58 -5.12
CA ILE A 52 13.18 -6.79 -5.08
C ILE A 52 14.66 -6.41 -5.03
N SER A 53 15.43 -7.10 -4.18
CA SER A 53 16.88 -7.01 -4.10
C SER A 53 17.56 -7.84 -5.21
N SER A 54 18.87 -7.70 -5.39
CA SER A 54 19.63 -8.44 -6.41
C SER A 54 19.58 -9.95 -6.22
N ASP A 55 19.47 -10.41 -4.96
CA ASP A 55 19.35 -11.82 -4.58
C ASP A 55 17.90 -12.31 -4.46
N GLY A 56 16.94 -11.55 -5.04
CA GLY A 56 15.55 -11.98 -5.17
C GLY A 56 14.71 -11.91 -3.87
N ARG A 57 15.11 -11.09 -2.90
CA ARG A 57 14.35 -10.90 -1.65
C ARG A 57 13.37 -9.74 -1.77
N VAL A 58 12.15 -9.90 -1.25
CA VAL A 58 11.14 -8.83 -1.26
C VAL A 58 11.40 -7.91 -0.09
N ILE A 59 11.90 -6.72 -0.39
CA ILE A 59 12.21 -5.65 0.57
C ILE A 59 11.11 -4.58 0.58
N VAL A 60 10.99 -3.85 1.69
CA VAL A 60 10.00 -2.78 1.85
C VAL A 60 10.67 -1.44 1.64
N LEU A 61 10.46 -0.83 0.46
CA LEU A 61 11.09 0.42 0.06
C LEU A 61 10.27 1.12 -1.03
N HIS A 62 9.98 2.42 -0.85
CA HIS A 62 9.24 3.19 -1.85
C HIS A 62 10.06 3.51 -3.09
N ASP A 63 11.21 4.14 -2.93
CA ASP A 63 12.03 4.62 -4.04
C ASP A 63 12.82 3.49 -4.70
N ARG A 64 13.26 3.70 -5.93
CA ARG A 64 14.21 2.76 -6.58
C ARG A 64 15.58 2.79 -5.92
N SER A 65 15.96 3.95 -5.41
CA SER A 65 17.25 4.20 -4.80
C SER A 65 17.14 4.24 -3.29
N LEU A 66 18.26 3.97 -2.62
CA LEU A 66 18.37 3.90 -1.17
C LEU A 66 18.50 5.28 -0.51
N GLN A 67 18.93 6.33 -1.26
CA GLN A 67 19.45 7.57 -0.72
C GLN A 67 18.48 8.38 0.13
N ARG A 68 17.19 8.42 -0.21
CA ARG A 68 16.24 9.31 0.47
C ARG A 68 15.93 8.86 1.90
N THR A 69 15.84 7.56 2.09
CA THR A 69 15.37 6.96 3.36
C THR A 69 16.39 6.02 3.99
N SER A 70 17.66 6.08 3.56
CA SER A 70 18.73 5.34 4.21
C SER A 70 20.10 5.98 3.96
N THR A 71 21.12 5.48 4.65
CA THR A 71 22.52 5.84 4.43
C THR A 71 23.12 5.16 3.18
N GLY A 72 22.38 4.28 2.51
CA GLY A 72 22.80 3.61 1.29
C GLY A 72 22.74 4.53 0.07
N ASN A 73 23.52 4.21 -0.96
CA ASN A 73 23.57 4.95 -2.22
C ASN A 73 23.46 4.01 -3.41
N GLY A 74 22.57 4.27 -4.33
CA GLY A 74 22.35 3.48 -5.54
C GLY A 74 20.98 2.80 -5.59
N SER A 75 20.75 2.06 -6.67
CA SER A 75 19.47 1.35 -6.85
C SER A 75 19.43 0.09 -5.99
N ALA A 76 18.37 -0.08 -5.19
CA ALA A 76 18.20 -1.22 -4.28
C ALA A 76 18.34 -2.59 -4.98
N ARG A 77 17.95 -2.68 -6.25
CA ARG A 77 18.07 -3.91 -7.06
C ARG A 77 19.51 -4.36 -7.33
N ASN A 78 20.48 -3.49 -7.11
CA ASN A 78 21.91 -3.79 -7.33
C ASN A 78 22.60 -4.36 -6.09
N PHE A 79 21.88 -4.40 -4.96
CA PHE A 79 22.39 -4.84 -3.67
C PHE A 79 21.67 -6.11 -3.19
N THR A 80 22.42 -6.98 -2.54
CA THR A 80 21.86 -8.12 -1.80
C THR A 80 21.10 -7.65 -0.56
N LEU A 81 20.26 -8.50 0.00
CA LEU A 81 19.58 -8.19 1.27
C LEU A 81 20.58 -7.83 2.38
N ALA A 82 21.68 -8.58 2.51
CA ALA A 82 22.67 -8.32 3.55
C ALA A 82 23.29 -6.92 3.42
N GLU A 83 23.61 -6.49 2.21
CA GLU A 83 24.10 -5.13 1.96
C GLU A 83 23.03 -4.07 2.26
N ILE A 84 21.80 -4.28 1.82
CA ILE A 84 20.67 -3.36 2.08
C ILE A 84 20.43 -3.19 3.59
N GLN A 85 20.46 -4.28 4.36
CA GLN A 85 20.26 -4.26 5.80
C GLN A 85 21.46 -3.75 6.60
N SER A 86 22.61 -3.53 5.99
CA SER A 86 23.73 -2.85 6.64
C SER A 86 23.53 -1.34 6.74
N TYR A 87 22.63 -0.75 5.95
CA TYR A 87 22.37 0.68 5.95
C TYR A 87 21.35 1.07 7.04
N ASP A 88 21.60 2.20 7.68
CA ASP A 88 20.64 2.85 8.57
C ASP A 88 19.47 3.42 7.75
N ALA A 89 18.26 3.03 8.10
CA ALA A 89 17.02 3.46 7.45
C ALA A 89 16.14 4.37 8.33
N GLY A 90 16.66 4.86 9.44
CA GLY A 90 15.87 5.64 10.40
C GLY A 90 16.42 7.00 10.78
N SER A 91 17.73 7.18 10.82
CA SER A 91 18.35 8.45 11.27
C SER A 91 18.00 9.67 10.42
N TRP A 92 17.64 9.48 9.16
CA TRP A 92 17.17 10.56 8.28
C TRP A 92 15.88 11.22 8.81
N PHE A 93 15.06 10.43 9.52
CA PHE A 93 13.84 10.91 10.15
C PHE A 93 14.13 11.54 11.53
N HIS A 94 14.83 10.78 12.41
CA HIS A 94 15.29 11.25 13.70
C HIS A 94 16.37 10.31 14.25
N PRO A 95 17.41 10.79 14.95
CA PRO A 95 18.51 9.97 15.47
C PRO A 95 18.09 8.80 16.37
N SER A 96 16.96 8.89 17.06
CA SER A 96 16.44 7.80 17.89
C SER A 96 16.04 6.53 17.10
N PHE A 97 15.96 6.62 15.77
CA PHE A 97 15.65 5.50 14.88
C PHE A 97 16.88 4.95 14.15
N SER A 98 18.09 5.26 14.57
CA SER A 98 19.34 4.82 13.92
C SER A 98 19.49 3.30 13.78
N GLU A 99 18.78 2.53 14.63
CA GLU A 99 18.75 1.07 14.56
C GLU A 99 17.77 0.49 13.53
N GLU A 100 16.91 1.32 12.92
CA GLU A 100 15.97 0.83 11.91
C GLU A 100 16.70 0.48 10.60
N ARG A 101 16.24 -0.60 9.98
CA ARG A 101 16.76 -1.13 8.73
C ARG A 101 15.62 -1.26 7.73
N ILE A 102 15.94 -1.35 6.45
CA ILE A 102 14.96 -1.69 5.41
C ILE A 102 14.51 -3.13 5.66
N PRO A 103 13.20 -3.35 5.99
CA PRO A 103 12.73 -4.68 6.38
C PRO A 103 12.41 -5.55 5.16
N LEU A 104 12.30 -6.84 5.38
CA LEU A 104 11.65 -7.76 4.45
C LEU A 104 10.12 -7.61 4.55
N LEU A 105 9.43 -7.86 3.45
CA LEU A 105 7.97 -7.98 3.47
C LEU A 105 7.49 -9.03 4.49
N ARG A 106 8.21 -10.14 4.62
CA ARG A 106 7.92 -11.20 5.61
C ARG A 106 7.81 -10.64 7.02
N ASP A 107 8.75 -9.77 7.43
CA ASP A 107 8.78 -9.23 8.79
C ASP A 107 7.55 -8.36 9.06
N VAL A 108 7.13 -7.58 8.06
CA VAL A 108 5.91 -6.75 8.15
C VAL A 108 4.64 -7.60 8.20
N LEU A 109 4.54 -8.64 7.35
CA LEU A 109 3.39 -9.53 7.35
C LEU A 109 3.25 -10.30 8.66
N GLN A 110 4.36 -10.75 9.25
CA GLN A 110 4.36 -11.39 10.57
C GLN A 110 3.89 -10.45 11.68
N LEU A 111 4.28 -9.17 11.64
CA LEU A 111 3.79 -8.16 12.59
C LEU A 111 2.29 -7.89 12.43
N ALA A 112 1.77 -7.84 11.21
CA ALA A 112 0.39 -7.52 10.88
C ALA A 112 -0.58 -8.69 11.10
N ARG A 113 -0.07 -9.92 11.06
CA ARG A 113 -0.86 -11.14 11.11
C ARG A 113 -1.77 -11.17 12.34
N GLY A 114 -3.08 -11.36 12.09
CA GLY A 114 -4.12 -11.38 13.11
C GLY A 114 -4.46 -10.01 13.73
N LYS A 115 -3.90 -8.91 13.20
CA LYS A 115 -4.14 -7.54 13.70
C LYS A 115 -4.83 -6.64 12.71
N CYS A 116 -4.37 -6.60 11.46
CA CYS A 116 -4.96 -5.76 10.42
C CYS A 116 -4.68 -6.31 9.02
N TRP A 117 -5.32 -5.69 8.03
CA TRP A 117 -5.04 -5.92 6.61
C TRP A 117 -3.75 -5.23 6.16
N VAL A 118 -3.17 -5.71 5.07
CA VAL A 118 -1.98 -5.12 4.45
C VAL A 118 -2.25 -4.79 2.99
N ASN A 119 -2.13 -3.51 2.63
CA ASN A 119 -2.08 -3.07 1.24
C ASN A 119 -0.63 -3.11 0.76
N ILE A 120 -0.32 -4.03 -0.14
CA ILE A 120 1.01 -4.21 -0.71
C ILE A 120 1.06 -3.50 -2.06
N GLU A 121 1.74 -2.35 -2.11
CA GLU A 121 1.99 -1.67 -3.39
C GLU A 121 3.19 -2.32 -4.10
N LEU A 122 2.91 -2.95 -5.24
CA LEU A 122 3.93 -3.53 -6.11
C LEU A 122 4.59 -2.42 -6.95
N LYS A 123 5.84 -2.08 -6.63
CA LYS A 123 6.61 -1.06 -7.37
C LYS A 123 7.20 -1.65 -8.63
N GLY A 124 6.55 -1.40 -9.76
CA GLY A 124 7.04 -1.81 -11.07
C GLY A 124 8.32 -1.08 -11.47
N ASP A 125 9.31 -1.83 -11.92
CA ASP A 125 10.44 -1.29 -12.67
C ASP A 125 10.18 -1.45 -14.17
N PHE A 126 10.77 -0.58 -15.02
CA PHE A 126 10.51 -0.58 -16.48
C PHE A 126 11.00 -1.85 -17.20
N LEU A 127 11.75 -2.71 -16.54
CA LEU A 127 12.26 -3.95 -17.12
C LEU A 127 11.30 -5.11 -16.85
N ARG A 128 10.58 -5.56 -17.86
CA ARG A 128 9.56 -6.63 -17.80
C ARG A 128 10.03 -7.94 -17.13
N ARG A 129 11.33 -8.26 -17.19
CA ARG A 129 11.87 -9.50 -16.59
C ARG A 129 11.84 -9.51 -15.07
N GLU A 130 12.02 -8.35 -14.43
CA GLU A 130 12.08 -8.21 -12.96
C GLU A 130 10.68 -8.13 -12.34
N THR A 131 9.70 -7.61 -13.10
CA THR A 131 8.33 -7.47 -12.63
C THR A 131 7.67 -8.82 -12.31
N GLY A 132 7.91 -9.86 -13.13
CA GLY A 132 7.40 -11.20 -12.88
C GLY A 132 7.98 -11.82 -11.60
N THR A 133 9.25 -11.62 -11.34
CA THR A 133 9.92 -12.11 -10.12
C THR A 133 9.37 -11.41 -8.88
N LEU A 134 9.15 -10.08 -8.91
CA LEU A 134 8.56 -9.34 -7.80
C LEU A 134 7.19 -9.90 -7.43
N VAL A 135 6.29 -10.07 -8.41
CA VAL A 135 4.95 -10.60 -8.17
C VAL A 135 5.00 -11.98 -7.55
N THR A 136 5.75 -12.90 -8.16
CA THR A 136 5.84 -14.29 -7.70
C THR A 136 6.37 -14.35 -6.27
N ARG A 137 7.50 -13.68 -5.99
CA ARG A 137 8.13 -13.68 -4.66
C ARG A 137 7.26 -13.00 -3.60
N THR A 138 6.52 -11.94 -3.97
CA THR A 138 5.58 -11.29 -3.06
C THR A 138 4.45 -12.25 -2.68
N MET A 139 3.85 -12.93 -3.66
CA MET A 139 2.76 -13.87 -3.42
C MET A 139 3.21 -15.10 -2.63
N GLU A 140 4.39 -15.65 -2.93
CA GLU A 140 5.01 -16.73 -2.14
C GLU A 140 5.18 -16.30 -0.67
N THR A 141 5.71 -15.09 -0.43
CA THR A 141 5.88 -14.55 0.93
C THR A 141 4.55 -14.40 1.67
N VAL A 142 3.51 -13.94 0.98
CA VAL A 142 2.15 -13.82 1.56
C VAL A 142 1.60 -15.19 1.95
N GLU A 143 1.79 -16.22 1.11
CA GLU A 143 1.40 -17.60 1.40
C GLU A 143 2.13 -18.17 2.63
N GLU A 144 3.45 -18.03 2.65
CA GLU A 144 4.30 -18.51 3.75
C GLU A 144 3.94 -17.84 5.10
N CYS A 145 3.45 -16.60 5.06
CA CYS A 145 2.97 -15.88 6.24
C CYS A 145 1.50 -16.17 6.59
N ALA A 146 0.79 -17.00 5.81
CA ALA A 146 -0.65 -17.27 5.96
C ALA A 146 -1.50 -15.98 5.97
N MET A 147 -1.19 -15.02 5.07
CA MET A 147 -1.86 -13.72 4.99
C MET A 147 -2.72 -13.55 3.72
N ARG A 148 -2.92 -14.61 2.93
CA ARG A 148 -3.62 -14.58 1.62
C ARG A 148 -4.94 -13.82 1.67
N GLU A 149 -5.77 -14.06 2.69
CA GLU A 149 -7.11 -13.49 2.82
C GLU A 149 -7.10 -12.07 3.46
N HIS A 150 -5.91 -11.56 3.82
CA HIS A 150 -5.75 -10.30 4.53
C HIS A 150 -4.82 -9.31 3.81
N VAL A 151 -4.66 -9.47 2.48
CA VAL A 151 -3.85 -8.58 1.67
C VAL A 151 -4.64 -8.01 0.48
N LEU A 152 -4.35 -6.76 0.17
CA LEU A 152 -4.68 -6.07 -1.06
C LEU A 152 -3.39 -5.85 -1.84
N TYR A 153 -3.35 -6.24 -3.11
CA TYR A 153 -2.24 -5.90 -4.00
C TYR A 153 -2.60 -4.67 -4.81
N SER A 154 -1.84 -3.61 -4.68
CA SER A 154 -2.05 -2.39 -5.46
C SER A 154 -0.83 -2.05 -6.32
N SER A 155 -1.02 -1.31 -7.40
CA SER A 155 0.08 -0.88 -8.26
C SER A 155 -0.34 0.23 -9.22
N PHE A 156 0.60 1.13 -9.50
CA PHE A 156 0.55 2.01 -10.67
C PHE A 156 0.81 1.25 -11.98
N THR A 157 1.56 0.14 -11.93
CA THR A 157 1.85 -0.71 -13.08
C THR A 157 0.79 -1.82 -13.16
N HIS A 158 -0.31 -1.54 -13.86
CA HIS A 158 -1.49 -2.42 -13.87
C HIS A 158 -1.19 -3.82 -14.39
N ASP A 159 -0.18 -4.00 -15.23
CA ASP A 159 0.23 -5.33 -15.72
C ASP A 159 0.74 -6.25 -14.57
N LEU A 160 1.25 -5.70 -13.46
CA LEU A 160 1.58 -6.49 -12.26
C LEU A 160 0.33 -7.06 -11.61
N LEU A 161 -0.75 -6.29 -11.58
CA LEU A 161 -2.04 -6.75 -11.04
C LEU A 161 -2.66 -7.86 -11.92
N ALA A 162 -2.50 -7.75 -13.24
CA ALA A 162 -2.90 -8.82 -14.16
C ALA A 162 -2.12 -10.11 -13.89
N GLN A 163 -0.81 -10.02 -13.58
CA GLN A 163 0.00 -11.18 -13.18
C GLN A 163 -0.47 -11.76 -11.84
N VAL A 164 -0.72 -10.92 -10.82
CA VAL A 164 -1.30 -11.37 -9.53
C VAL A 164 -2.58 -12.16 -9.78
N ARG A 165 -3.50 -11.63 -10.61
CA ARG A 165 -4.78 -12.27 -10.93
C ARG A 165 -4.63 -13.55 -11.75
N SER A 166 -3.60 -13.66 -12.59
CA SER A 166 -3.32 -14.91 -13.32
C SER A 166 -2.82 -16.02 -12.41
N LEU A 167 -2.07 -15.68 -11.37
CA LEU A 167 -1.56 -16.62 -10.36
C LEU A 167 -2.61 -16.98 -9.29
N ASN A 168 -3.42 -16.00 -8.88
CA ASN A 168 -4.53 -16.21 -7.98
C ASN A 168 -5.76 -15.40 -8.44
N PRO A 169 -6.72 -16.05 -9.14
CA PRO A 169 -7.95 -15.39 -9.60
C PRO A 169 -8.82 -14.79 -8.49
N LYS A 170 -8.63 -15.17 -7.24
CA LYS A 170 -9.37 -14.64 -6.07
C LYS A 170 -8.62 -13.51 -5.35
N ALA A 171 -7.38 -13.20 -5.73
CA ALA A 171 -6.61 -12.15 -5.09
C ALA A 171 -7.32 -10.80 -5.15
N THR A 172 -7.36 -10.08 -4.05
CA THR A 172 -7.89 -8.71 -4.00
C THR A 172 -6.87 -7.76 -4.61
N THR A 173 -7.28 -6.99 -5.62
CA THR A 173 -6.39 -6.06 -6.32
C THR A 173 -6.96 -4.66 -6.41
N GLY A 174 -6.08 -3.65 -6.39
CA GLY A 174 -6.41 -2.23 -6.47
C GLY A 174 -5.57 -1.52 -7.53
N VAL A 175 -6.23 -0.89 -8.51
CA VAL A 175 -5.56 -0.06 -9.51
C VAL A 175 -5.25 1.31 -8.89
N ILE A 176 -4.00 1.75 -8.98
CA ILE A 176 -3.61 3.11 -8.60
C ILE A 176 -3.60 3.95 -9.88
N TYR A 177 -4.39 5.02 -9.85
CA TYR A 177 -4.55 5.95 -10.96
C TYR A 177 -3.33 6.87 -11.07
N ASN A 178 -2.95 7.15 -12.30
CA ASN A 178 -1.94 8.15 -12.63
C ASN A 178 -2.41 8.97 -13.82
N VAL A 179 -2.63 10.26 -13.63
CA VAL A 179 -3.19 11.16 -14.65
C VAL A 179 -2.40 11.14 -15.96
N TYR A 180 -1.09 11.01 -15.91
CA TYR A 180 -0.23 11.01 -17.11
C TYR A 180 -0.37 9.76 -17.98
N ARG A 181 -0.78 8.61 -17.39
CA ARG A 181 -0.94 7.34 -18.10
C ARG A 181 -2.38 6.96 -18.33
N ASP A 182 -3.27 7.38 -17.44
CA ASP A 182 -4.65 6.91 -17.38
C ASP A 182 -5.66 8.00 -17.75
N LEU A 183 -5.18 9.17 -18.21
CA LEU A 183 -6.03 10.30 -18.61
C LEU A 183 -7.17 9.84 -19.54
N GLY A 184 -8.39 10.24 -19.21
CA GLY A 184 -9.59 9.90 -20.00
C GLY A 184 -10.16 8.48 -19.77
N ARG A 185 -9.53 7.66 -18.90
CA ARG A 185 -10.05 6.34 -18.54
C ARG A 185 -10.82 6.42 -17.22
N SER A 186 -12.00 5.79 -17.21
CA SER A 186 -12.80 5.69 -15.98
C SER A 186 -12.23 4.64 -15.01
N PRO A 187 -12.49 4.77 -13.70
CA PRO A 187 -12.16 3.76 -12.69
C PRO A 187 -12.61 2.34 -13.09
N SER A 188 -13.84 2.20 -13.57
CA SER A 188 -14.39 0.92 -13.99
C SER A 188 -13.61 0.26 -15.14
N LYS A 189 -13.22 1.04 -16.15
CA LYS A 189 -12.44 0.53 -17.30
C LYS A 189 -11.05 0.06 -16.87
N LEU A 190 -10.40 0.80 -15.96
CA LEU A 190 -9.09 0.42 -15.43
C LEU A 190 -9.19 -0.83 -14.56
N ALA A 191 -10.17 -0.87 -13.66
CA ALA A 191 -10.41 -2.01 -12.78
C ALA A 191 -10.79 -3.28 -13.55
N GLN A 192 -11.69 -3.19 -14.53
CA GLN A 192 -12.13 -4.33 -15.34
C GLN A 192 -10.97 -5.00 -16.08
N ARG A 193 -10.02 -4.21 -16.57
CA ARG A 193 -8.86 -4.72 -17.32
C ARG A 193 -8.02 -5.73 -16.53
N VAL A 194 -7.96 -5.60 -15.20
CA VAL A 194 -7.15 -6.44 -14.33
C VAL A 194 -7.95 -7.13 -13.22
N GLY A 195 -9.28 -7.08 -13.29
CA GLY A 195 -10.17 -7.68 -12.30
C GLY A 195 -10.05 -7.05 -10.92
N ALA A 196 -9.74 -5.75 -10.83
CA ALA A 196 -9.59 -5.07 -9.55
C ALA A 196 -10.95 -4.72 -8.92
N SER A 197 -11.00 -4.74 -7.58
CA SER A 197 -12.14 -4.32 -6.76
C SER A 197 -11.93 -2.98 -6.06
N VAL A 198 -10.70 -2.46 -6.08
CA VAL A 198 -10.33 -1.20 -5.46
C VAL A 198 -9.76 -0.25 -6.50
N PHE A 199 -10.17 1.01 -6.44
CA PHE A 199 -9.60 2.11 -7.20
C PHE A 199 -8.96 3.09 -6.24
N VAL A 200 -7.69 3.41 -6.48
CA VAL A 200 -6.89 4.28 -5.61
C VAL A 200 -6.43 5.48 -6.41
N CYS A 201 -6.58 6.69 -5.88
CA CYS A 201 -6.05 7.89 -6.56
C CYS A 201 -5.58 8.97 -5.58
N ALA A 202 -4.77 9.90 -6.10
CA ALA A 202 -4.35 11.07 -5.35
C ALA A 202 -5.53 12.04 -5.14
N LYS A 203 -5.57 12.72 -3.98
CA LYS A 203 -6.65 13.66 -3.62
C LYS A 203 -6.90 14.76 -4.65
N HIS A 204 -5.85 15.22 -5.32
CA HIS A 204 -5.95 16.28 -6.34
C HIS A 204 -6.38 15.77 -7.72
N GLU A 205 -6.32 14.45 -7.96
CA GLU A 205 -6.73 13.81 -9.21
C GLU A 205 -8.21 13.40 -9.18
N LEU A 206 -8.80 13.23 -8.00
CA LEU A 206 -10.19 12.76 -7.84
C LEU A 206 -11.19 13.75 -8.45
N ARG A 207 -12.11 13.23 -9.25
CA ARG A 207 -13.20 13.98 -9.90
C ARG A 207 -14.55 13.33 -9.58
N ARG A 208 -15.62 14.14 -9.50
CA ARG A 208 -16.98 13.63 -9.24
C ARG A 208 -17.43 12.52 -10.21
N MET A 209 -16.99 12.60 -11.46
CA MET A 209 -17.27 11.56 -12.46
C MET A 209 -16.64 10.22 -12.08
N MET A 210 -15.40 10.25 -11.53
CA MET A 210 -14.70 9.04 -11.10
C MET A 210 -15.39 8.39 -9.90
N VAL A 211 -15.87 9.21 -8.95
CA VAL A 211 -16.63 8.72 -7.80
C VAL A 211 -17.92 8.02 -8.24
N ARG A 212 -18.69 8.67 -9.14
CA ARG A 212 -19.94 8.08 -9.68
C ARG A 212 -19.67 6.76 -10.39
N ASP A 213 -18.65 6.73 -11.26
CA ASP A 213 -18.29 5.53 -12.01
C ASP A 213 -17.84 4.40 -11.06
N ALA A 214 -17.02 4.69 -10.07
CA ALA A 214 -16.59 3.71 -9.07
C ALA A 214 -17.78 3.11 -8.31
N HIS A 215 -18.69 3.95 -7.81
CA HIS A 215 -19.89 3.49 -7.09
C HIS A 215 -20.83 2.68 -7.96
N GLN A 216 -21.09 3.13 -9.20
CA GLN A 216 -21.95 2.39 -10.16
C GLN A 216 -21.42 0.99 -10.45
N HIS A 217 -20.10 0.81 -10.39
CA HIS A 217 -19.44 -0.48 -10.65
C HIS A 217 -18.97 -1.19 -9.37
N GLN A 218 -19.45 -0.74 -8.20
CA GLN A 218 -19.16 -1.36 -6.89
C GLN A 218 -17.65 -1.45 -6.57
N LEU A 219 -16.87 -0.48 -7.03
CA LEU A 219 -15.45 -0.35 -6.68
C LEU A 219 -15.31 0.38 -5.36
N SER A 220 -14.48 -0.13 -4.47
CA SER A 220 -14.02 0.64 -3.31
C SER A 220 -13.07 1.74 -3.76
N LEU A 221 -13.30 2.96 -3.29
CA LEU A 221 -12.54 4.15 -3.67
C LEU A 221 -11.65 4.60 -2.51
N TYR A 222 -10.32 4.49 -2.67
CA TYR A 222 -9.34 4.93 -1.68
C TYR A 222 -8.57 6.15 -2.17
N VAL A 223 -8.26 7.07 -1.26
CA VAL A 223 -7.61 8.33 -1.60
C VAL A 223 -6.38 8.57 -0.73
N TYR A 224 -5.28 8.95 -1.38
CA TYR A 224 -4.01 9.33 -0.77
C TYR A 224 -3.55 10.74 -1.19
N THR A 225 -2.69 11.41 -0.43
CA THR A 225 -2.46 11.22 0.97
C THR A 225 -3.28 12.28 1.70
N LEU A 226 -4.07 11.87 2.68
CA LEU A 226 -5.00 12.73 3.43
C LEU A 226 -4.50 12.85 4.87
N ASN A 227 -3.78 13.93 5.19
CA ASN A 227 -3.10 14.13 6.47
C ASN A 227 -3.81 15.14 7.38
N ALA A 228 -4.83 15.85 6.88
CA ALA A 228 -5.58 16.82 7.65
C ALA A 228 -7.06 16.43 7.75
N VAL A 229 -7.65 16.58 8.94
CA VAL A 229 -9.07 16.26 9.22
C VAL A 229 -10.01 16.96 8.24
N GLN A 230 -9.73 18.20 7.87
CA GLN A 230 -10.57 18.97 6.92
C GLN A 230 -10.52 18.37 5.51
N GLU A 231 -9.37 17.84 5.09
CA GLU A 231 -9.25 17.15 3.80
C GLU A 231 -10.03 15.83 3.83
N VAL A 232 -9.91 15.08 4.92
CA VAL A 232 -10.64 13.82 5.12
C VAL A 232 -12.14 14.08 5.07
N LYS A 233 -12.66 15.04 5.84
CA LYS A 233 -14.08 15.41 5.83
C LYS A 233 -14.57 15.71 4.41
N LYS A 234 -13.87 16.57 3.68
CA LYS A 234 -14.20 16.90 2.29
C LYS A 234 -14.22 15.67 1.38
N MET A 235 -13.27 14.74 1.54
CA MET A 235 -13.21 13.54 0.71
C MET A 235 -14.30 12.52 1.10
N LEU A 236 -14.66 12.42 2.38
CA LEU A 236 -15.78 11.61 2.82
C LEU A 236 -17.11 12.13 2.24
N ASP A 237 -17.33 13.45 2.20
CA ASP A 237 -18.47 14.08 1.53
C ASP A 237 -18.49 13.81 0.01
N PHE A 238 -17.34 13.51 -0.59
CA PHE A 238 -17.23 13.03 -1.97
C PHE A 238 -17.65 11.57 -2.12
N GLY A 239 -17.68 10.78 -1.03
CA GLY A 239 -18.09 9.38 -1.02
C GLY A 239 -16.95 8.39 -1.16
N ILE A 240 -15.76 8.70 -0.64
CA ILE A 240 -14.66 7.74 -0.60
C ILE A 240 -14.89 6.64 0.45
N ASN A 241 -14.28 5.47 0.24
CA ASN A 241 -14.38 4.32 1.14
C ASN A 241 -13.11 4.11 1.99
N GLY A 242 -11.99 4.69 1.60
CA GLY A 242 -10.73 4.55 2.34
C GLY A 242 -9.88 5.81 2.31
N VAL A 243 -9.24 6.06 3.44
CA VAL A 243 -8.35 7.18 3.72
C VAL A 243 -6.94 6.63 3.91
N ILE A 244 -6.03 6.96 3.01
CA ILE A 244 -4.61 6.62 3.13
C ILE A 244 -3.88 7.84 3.68
N SER A 245 -3.25 7.71 4.87
CA SER A 245 -2.70 8.84 5.64
C SER A 245 -1.37 8.52 6.30
N ASP A 246 -0.45 9.51 6.32
CA ASP A 246 0.77 9.48 7.12
C ASP A 246 0.48 9.74 8.61
N ALA A 247 -0.66 10.40 8.91
CA ALA A 247 -1.14 10.77 10.24
C ALA A 247 -2.39 9.95 10.64
N ALA A 248 -2.38 8.65 10.38
CA ALA A 248 -3.55 7.78 10.57
C ALA A 248 -4.09 7.81 12.01
N ASP A 249 -3.25 8.00 13.02
CA ASP A 249 -3.65 8.13 14.42
C ASP A 249 -4.53 9.36 14.69
N GLU A 250 -4.22 10.51 14.07
CA GLU A 250 -5.04 11.72 14.17
C GLU A 250 -6.37 11.57 13.41
N ILE A 251 -6.35 10.88 12.28
CA ILE A 251 -7.52 10.67 11.45
C ILE A 251 -8.50 9.68 12.09
N VAL A 252 -8.02 8.62 12.73
CA VAL A 252 -8.88 7.65 13.45
C VAL A 252 -9.76 8.35 14.48
N GLY A 253 -9.20 9.25 15.29
CA GLY A 253 -9.93 9.99 16.31
C GLY A 253 -11.15 10.72 15.73
N PHE A 254 -10.94 11.39 14.60
CA PHE A 254 -12.02 12.11 13.90
C PHE A 254 -13.06 11.18 13.26
N VAL A 255 -12.61 10.12 12.57
CA VAL A 255 -13.51 9.27 11.75
C VAL A 255 -14.29 8.28 12.59
N LYS A 256 -13.68 7.71 13.62
CA LYS A 256 -14.30 6.65 14.46
C LYS A 256 -14.83 7.14 15.80
N GLY A 257 -14.73 8.45 16.06
CA GLY A 257 -15.30 9.07 17.26
C GLY A 257 -14.63 8.61 18.56
N THR A 258 -13.33 8.33 18.52
CA THR A 258 -12.53 7.88 19.67
C THR A 258 -11.80 9.02 20.39
N VAL A 259 -12.18 10.27 20.10
CA VAL A 259 -11.75 11.49 20.84
C VAL A 259 -12.94 12.16 21.48
#